data_d7dae745de23f896eb890355edb3abe1
#
_entry.id   d7dae745de23f896eb890355edb3abe1
#
_cell.length_a   1.000
_cell.length_b   1.000
_cell.length_c   1.000
_cell.angle_alpha   90.00
_cell.angle_beta   90.00
_cell.angle_gamma   90.00
#
_symmetry.space_group_name_H-M   'P 1'
#
loop_
_entity.id
_entity.type
_entity.pdbx_description
1 polymer ?
#
loop_
_entity_poly.entity_id
_entity_poly.type
_entity_poly.pdbx_seq_one_letter_code
_entity_poly.pdbx_strand_id
1 'polypeptide(L)'
;MSVFFRKLSKLIRGLGLIIQKPSLLNVLIDEQDRHAAAVKKLTHSSAGLPEVDFFSLTDDVMNVEPFAFLAGGSLPTDIALLKALAAKIQAQSYFEIGTWRGESVANLAEIVPNCYTLHLGEKEMLRREWNKDYIHLHEYFSNKNEKITHLHGDSRTFDFGPFYGKMDLVFVDGDHHFDTIVQDTRNAFKLLRNENAMIVWHDYGNQPEDIRWNIAHAILEGTPADKRSSLFAISHTLCAAFLPFKVESVNRKYPRVPDPYFSIELKKKSI
;
A
#
# COMPACT_ATOMS: atom_id res chain seq x y z
N MET A 1 -14.55 44.00 -2.72
CA MET A 1 -14.37 43.35 -1.40
C MET A 1 -12.93 42.91 -1.32
N SER A 2 -12.12 43.39 -0.38
CA SER A 2 -10.67 43.13 -0.34
C SER A 2 -10.38 41.62 -0.10
N VAL A 3 -9.24 41.13 -0.59
CA VAL A 3 -8.75 39.73 -0.39
C VAL A 3 -8.75 39.39 1.10
N PHE A 4 -8.46 40.37 1.96
CA PHE A 4 -8.47 40.22 3.41
C PHE A 4 -9.85 39.81 3.96
N PHE A 5 -10.90 40.50 3.60
CA PHE A 5 -12.28 40.20 4.08
C PHE A 5 -12.75 38.82 3.60
N ARG A 6 -12.34 38.40 2.40
CA ARG A 6 -12.66 37.06 1.88
C ARG A 6 -11.92 35.96 2.67
N LYS A 7 -10.66 36.19 3.07
CA LYS A 7 -9.90 35.23 3.90
C LYS A 7 -10.47 35.17 5.33
N LEU A 8 -10.83 36.32 5.92
CA LEU A 8 -11.43 36.37 7.26
C LEU A 8 -12.79 35.64 7.29
N SER A 9 -13.64 35.86 6.30
CA SER A 9 -14.92 35.13 6.17
C SER A 9 -14.71 33.60 6.06
N LYS A 10 -13.72 33.14 5.30
CA LYS A 10 -13.37 31.71 5.21
C LYS A 10 -12.90 31.15 6.55
N LEU A 11 -12.07 31.92 7.30
CA LEU A 11 -11.58 31.50 8.62
C LEU A 11 -12.75 31.30 9.61
N ILE A 12 -13.66 32.30 9.69
CA ILE A 12 -14.83 32.21 10.58
C ILE A 12 -15.71 31.01 10.23
N ARG A 13 -15.99 30.78 8.93
CA ARG A 13 -16.73 29.60 8.48
C ARG A 13 -16.01 28.30 8.80
N GLY A 14 -14.68 28.26 8.63
CA GLY A 14 -13.85 27.09 8.97
C GLY A 14 -13.93 26.75 10.46
N LEU A 15 -13.79 27.73 11.34
CA LEU A 15 -13.94 27.55 12.78
C LEU A 15 -15.34 27.03 13.15
N GLY A 16 -16.41 27.58 12.53
CA GLY A 16 -17.77 27.10 12.73
C GLY A 16 -17.94 25.63 12.31
N LEU A 17 -17.34 25.22 11.18
CA LEU A 17 -17.36 23.83 10.73
C LEU A 17 -16.60 22.89 11.66
N ILE A 18 -15.46 23.31 12.20
CA ILE A 18 -14.66 22.55 13.17
C ILE A 18 -15.46 22.31 14.46
N ILE A 19 -16.15 23.36 14.96
CA ILE A 19 -16.99 23.22 16.17
C ILE A 19 -18.13 22.21 15.93
N GLN A 20 -18.75 22.24 14.74
CA GLN A 20 -19.83 21.30 14.38
C GLN A 20 -19.32 19.87 14.10
N LYS A 21 -18.10 19.74 13.58
CA LYS A 21 -17.47 18.47 13.21
C LYS A 21 -16.02 18.44 13.71
N PRO A 22 -15.77 18.13 14.99
CA PRO A 22 -14.42 18.11 15.57
C PRO A 22 -13.44 17.17 14.86
N SER A 23 -13.94 16.13 14.18
CA SER A 23 -13.13 15.21 13.38
C SER A 23 -12.37 15.90 12.23
N LEU A 24 -12.80 17.10 11.81
CA LEU A 24 -12.04 17.91 10.84
C LEU A 24 -10.67 18.35 11.38
N LEU A 25 -10.50 18.39 12.72
CA LEU A 25 -9.19 18.65 13.32
C LEU A 25 -8.15 17.58 12.93
N ASN A 26 -8.56 16.34 12.75
CA ASN A 26 -7.65 15.26 12.35
C ASN A 26 -7.09 15.48 10.93
N VAL A 27 -7.78 16.28 10.10
CA VAL A 27 -7.32 16.66 8.77
C VAL A 27 -6.48 17.94 8.80
N LEU A 28 -6.77 18.84 9.75
CA LEU A 28 -6.12 20.16 9.86
C LEU A 28 -4.85 20.12 10.73
N ILE A 29 -4.88 19.32 11.79
CA ILE A 29 -3.74 19.06 12.67
C ILE A 29 -3.21 17.68 12.28
N ASP A 30 -2.76 17.59 11.05
CA ASP A 30 -2.08 16.41 10.57
C ASP A 30 -0.70 16.35 11.25
N GLU A 31 -0.44 15.27 12.01
CA GLU A 31 0.85 15.04 12.66
C GLU A 31 1.98 14.69 11.67
N GLN A 32 1.80 15.00 10.38
CA GLN A 32 2.78 14.68 9.32
C GLN A 32 4.17 15.23 9.65
N ASP A 33 4.26 16.45 10.19
CA ASP A 33 5.56 17.04 10.60
C ASP A 33 6.25 16.22 11.68
N ARG A 34 5.49 15.69 12.65
CA ARG A 34 5.99 14.80 13.71
C ARG A 34 6.49 13.47 13.13
N HIS A 35 5.72 12.90 12.23
CA HIS A 35 6.10 11.66 11.56
C HIS A 35 7.31 11.88 10.64
N ALA A 36 7.36 12.98 9.90
CA ALA A 36 8.50 13.35 9.07
C ALA A 36 9.78 13.50 9.90
N ALA A 37 9.70 14.13 11.07
CA ALA A 37 10.84 14.25 11.99
C ALA A 37 11.31 12.88 12.51
N ALA A 38 10.39 11.96 12.81
CA ALA A 38 10.71 10.60 13.22
C ALA A 38 11.38 9.80 12.08
N VAL A 39 10.83 9.87 10.86
CA VAL A 39 11.44 9.25 9.66
C VAL A 39 12.86 9.78 9.45
N LYS A 40 13.05 11.11 9.49
CA LYS A 40 14.38 11.72 9.36
C LYS A 40 15.37 11.21 10.41
N LYS A 41 14.93 11.01 11.64
CA LYS A 41 15.76 10.46 12.72
C LYS A 41 16.16 9.01 12.45
N LEU A 42 15.25 8.20 11.89
CA LEU A 42 15.48 6.77 11.63
C LEU A 42 16.29 6.51 10.35
N THR A 43 16.12 7.36 9.32
CA THR A 43 16.76 7.18 8.00
C THR A 43 17.93 8.12 7.78
N HIS A 44 18.13 9.12 8.63
CA HIS A 44 19.07 10.25 8.44
C HIS A 44 18.80 11.05 7.14
N SER A 45 17.59 10.95 6.58
CA SER A 45 17.17 11.61 5.35
C SER A 45 15.87 12.40 5.56
N SER A 46 15.80 13.60 4.98
CA SER A 46 14.55 14.38 4.91
C SER A 46 13.72 14.08 3.65
N ALA A 47 14.21 13.19 2.78
CA ALA A 47 13.55 12.79 1.54
C ALA A 47 12.74 11.48 1.69
N GLY A 48 12.55 10.97 2.92
CA GLY A 48 11.93 9.67 3.17
C GLY A 48 12.87 8.50 2.90
N LEU A 49 12.32 7.38 2.46
CA LEU A 49 13.08 6.21 2.04
C LEU A 49 13.84 6.52 0.74
N PRO A 50 15.04 5.93 0.53
CA PRO A 50 15.71 6.00 -0.75
C PRO A 50 14.81 5.36 -1.82
N GLU A 51 14.86 5.88 -3.04
CA GLU A 51 13.97 5.48 -4.12
C GLU A 51 14.69 4.59 -5.13
N VAL A 52 14.07 3.46 -5.45
CA VAL A 52 14.46 2.56 -6.54
C VAL A 52 13.61 2.87 -7.76
N ASP A 53 14.24 2.94 -8.91
CA ASP A 53 13.52 3.15 -10.16
C ASP A 53 12.72 1.88 -10.54
N PHE A 54 11.42 2.04 -10.79
CA PHE A 54 10.56 0.95 -11.24
C PHE A 54 11.13 0.20 -12.46
N PHE A 55 11.64 0.94 -13.43
CA PHE A 55 12.20 0.37 -14.67
C PHE A 55 13.48 -0.46 -14.44
N SER A 56 14.14 -0.32 -13.30
CA SER A 56 15.29 -1.17 -12.93
C SER A 56 14.87 -2.53 -12.36
N LEU A 57 13.61 -2.71 -12.03
CA LEU A 57 13.09 -3.95 -11.44
C LEU A 57 12.60 -4.95 -12.49
N THR A 58 12.21 -4.47 -13.67
CA THR A 58 11.75 -5.30 -14.79
C THR A 58 11.89 -4.56 -16.12
N ASP A 59 12.28 -5.31 -17.15
CA ASP A 59 12.26 -4.88 -18.56
C ASP A 59 11.05 -5.48 -19.33
N ASP A 60 10.21 -6.27 -18.63
CA ASP A 60 9.11 -6.99 -19.25
C ASP A 60 7.88 -6.09 -19.47
N VAL A 61 7.14 -6.40 -20.53
CA VAL A 61 5.80 -5.86 -20.73
C VAL A 61 4.86 -6.48 -19.69
N MET A 62 4.25 -5.64 -18.86
CA MET A 62 3.34 -6.08 -17.82
C MET A 62 1.89 -5.99 -18.25
N ASN A 63 1.18 -7.14 -18.21
CA ASN A 63 -0.27 -7.17 -18.33
C ASN A 63 -0.90 -7.02 -16.94
N VAL A 64 -1.78 -6.04 -16.77
CA VAL A 64 -2.56 -5.84 -15.54
C VAL A 64 -4.04 -6.06 -15.84
N GLU A 65 -4.55 -7.21 -15.42
CA GLU A 65 -5.92 -7.66 -15.68
C GLU A 65 -6.38 -8.63 -14.58
N PRO A 66 -7.55 -8.38 -13.96
CA PRO A 66 -8.48 -7.24 -14.17
C PRO A 66 -7.96 -5.93 -13.55
N PHE A 67 -8.47 -4.80 -14.07
CA PHE A 67 -8.24 -3.50 -13.46
C PHE A 67 -9.45 -2.57 -13.67
N ALA A 68 -9.92 -1.94 -12.59
CA ALA A 68 -11.00 -0.95 -12.64
C ALA A 68 -10.45 0.43 -12.23
N PHE A 69 -10.61 1.43 -13.10
CA PHE A 69 -10.26 2.83 -12.79
C PHE A 69 -11.31 3.47 -11.87
N LEU A 70 -11.51 2.88 -10.67
CA LEU A 70 -12.47 3.33 -9.67
C LEU A 70 -11.75 3.68 -8.36
N ALA A 71 -12.38 4.51 -7.53
CA ALA A 71 -11.82 4.92 -6.26
C ALA A 71 -11.51 3.74 -5.32
N GLY A 72 -10.50 3.90 -4.49
CA GLY A 72 -10.10 2.92 -3.47
C GLY A 72 -9.33 1.71 -4.01
N GLY A 73 -8.73 1.80 -5.19
CA GLY A 73 -7.86 0.77 -5.76
C GLY A 73 -6.43 1.26 -5.91
N SER A 74 -5.52 0.31 -6.09
CA SER A 74 -4.11 0.54 -6.42
C SER A 74 -3.96 1.15 -7.83
N LEU A 75 -2.80 1.75 -8.14
CA LEU A 75 -2.47 2.12 -9.50
C LEU A 75 -2.15 0.86 -10.34
N PRO A 76 -2.29 0.91 -11.69
CA PRO A 76 -1.80 -0.18 -12.54
C PRO A 76 -0.32 -0.48 -12.32
N THR A 77 0.47 0.53 -12.01
CA THR A 77 1.90 0.42 -11.70
C THR A 77 2.18 -0.26 -10.36
N ASP A 78 1.30 -0.15 -9.37
CA ASP A 78 1.41 -0.87 -8.09
C ASP A 78 1.23 -2.38 -8.31
N ILE A 79 0.22 -2.76 -9.10
CA ILE A 79 -0.03 -4.15 -9.46
C ILE A 79 1.10 -4.70 -10.34
N ALA A 80 1.57 -3.92 -11.31
CA ALA A 80 2.72 -4.28 -12.13
C ALA A 80 3.98 -4.50 -11.29
N LEU A 81 4.22 -3.67 -10.27
CA LEU A 81 5.31 -3.86 -9.31
C LEU A 81 5.20 -5.21 -8.61
N LEU A 82 4.03 -5.55 -8.07
CA LEU A 82 3.81 -6.84 -7.40
C LEU A 82 4.11 -8.01 -8.35
N LYS A 83 3.64 -7.94 -9.60
CA LYS A 83 3.91 -8.97 -10.62
C LYS A 83 5.40 -9.05 -10.96
N ALA A 84 6.07 -7.91 -11.14
CA ALA A 84 7.51 -7.86 -11.43
C ALA A 84 8.33 -8.52 -10.31
N LEU A 85 8.05 -8.17 -9.05
CA LEU A 85 8.74 -8.73 -7.90
C LEU A 85 8.44 -10.23 -7.73
N ALA A 86 7.19 -10.66 -7.91
CA ALA A 86 6.82 -12.07 -7.86
C ALA A 86 7.52 -12.88 -8.95
N ALA A 87 7.58 -12.38 -10.18
CA ALA A 87 8.29 -13.02 -11.29
C ALA A 87 9.80 -13.11 -11.02
N LYS A 88 10.40 -12.03 -10.52
CA LYS A 88 11.85 -11.94 -10.22
C LYS A 88 12.31 -13.03 -9.26
N ILE A 89 11.52 -13.37 -8.25
CA ILE A 89 11.86 -14.41 -7.27
C ILE A 89 11.17 -15.75 -7.56
N GLN A 90 10.43 -15.87 -8.66
CA GLN A 90 9.63 -17.05 -8.99
C GLN A 90 8.72 -17.45 -7.81
N ALA A 91 8.00 -16.49 -7.26
CA ALA A 91 7.19 -16.65 -6.06
C ALA A 91 6.20 -17.81 -6.18
N GLN A 92 6.18 -18.69 -5.18
CA GLN A 92 5.24 -19.80 -5.08
C GLN A 92 4.09 -19.51 -4.12
N SER A 93 4.24 -18.44 -3.32
CA SER A 93 3.25 -18.06 -2.31
C SER A 93 3.21 -16.54 -2.12
N TYR A 94 2.01 -16.04 -2.07
CA TYR A 94 1.68 -14.62 -1.87
C TYR A 94 0.69 -14.46 -0.73
N PHE A 95 0.88 -13.44 0.11
CA PHE A 95 -0.07 -13.08 1.16
C PHE A 95 -0.40 -11.59 1.09
N GLU A 96 -1.68 -11.25 1.04
CA GLU A 96 -2.18 -9.88 1.03
C GLU A 96 -2.92 -9.58 2.33
N ILE A 97 -2.56 -8.50 3.00
CA ILE A 97 -3.29 -7.95 4.15
C ILE A 97 -4.09 -6.76 3.64
N GLY A 98 -5.41 -6.93 3.51
CA GLY A 98 -6.32 -5.97 2.93
C GLY A 98 -6.81 -6.39 1.54
N THR A 99 -8.08 -6.79 1.45
CA THR A 99 -8.73 -7.09 0.17
C THR A 99 -9.87 -6.10 -0.03
N TRP A 100 -9.81 -5.35 -1.13
CA TRP A 100 -10.96 -4.59 -1.60
C TRP A 100 -11.69 -5.39 -2.69
N ARG A 101 -11.67 -4.94 -3.93
CA ARG A 101 -12.29 -5.69 -5.04
C ARG A 101 -11.49 -6.92 -5.50
N GLY A 102 -10.27 -7.09 -4.97
CA GLY A 102 -9.42 -8.24 -5.26
C GLY A 102 -8.66 -8.15 -6.58
N GLU A 103 -8.44 -6.94 -7.12
CA GLU A 103 -7.67 -6.71 -8.36
C GLU A 103 -6.22 -7.14 -8.21
N SER A 104 -5.56 -6.78 -7.11
CA SER A 104 -4.17 -7.13 -6.79
C SER A 104 -3.98 -8.64 -6.74
N VAL A 105 -4.71 -9.33 -5.86
CA VAL A 105 -4.57 -10.79 -5.70
C VAL A 105 -5.00 -11.57 -6.94
N ALA A 106 -6.00 -11.09 -7.72
CA ALA A 106 -6.39 -11.73 -8.97
C ALA A 106 -5.26 -11.68 -10.01
N ASN A 107 -4.58 -10.54 -10.13
CA ASN A 107 -3.40 -10.38 -10.99
C ASN A 107 -2.24 -11.27 -10.54
N LEU A 108 -1.99 -11.37 -9.23
CA LEU A 108 -0.92 -12.22 -8.69
C LEU A 108 -1.21 -13.71 -8.92
N ALA A 109 -2.46 -14.16 -8.83
CA ALA A 109 -2.86 -15.54 -9.07
C ALA A 109 -2.64 -16.03 -10.51
N GLU A 110 -2.40 -15.12 -11.48
CA GLU A 110 -1.95 -15.52 -12.82
C GLU A 110 -0.59 -16.21 -12.79
N ILE A 111 0.34 -15.73 -11.94
CA ILE A 111 1.75 -16.14 -11.92
C ILE A 111 2.18 -16.81 -10.62
N VAL A 112 1.42 -16.66 -9.53
CA VAL A 112 1.70 -17.27 -8.22
C VAL A 112 0.66 -18.35 -7.94
N PRO A 113 1.07 -19.61 -7.67
CA PRO A 113 0.13 -20.72 -7.51
C PRO A 113 -0.66 -20.71 -6.20
N ASN A 114 -0.13 -20.11 -5.13
CA ASN A 114 -0.78 -20.09 -3.81
C ASN A 114 -0.92 -18.66 -3.32
N CYS A 115 -2.11 -18.10 -3.45
CA CYS A 115 -2.43 -16.74 -3.04
C CYS A 115 -3.37 -16.76 -1.83
N TYR A 116 -3.02 -15.98 -0.80
CA TYR A 116 -3.84 -15.77 0.39
C TYR A 116 -4.14 -14.29 0.48
N THR A 117 -5.38 -13.95 0.82
CA THR A 117 -5.77 -12.54 1.03
C THR A 117 -6.69 -12.42 2.23
N LEU A 118 -6.41 -11.46 3.12
CA LEU A 118 -7.09 -11.27 4.40
C LEU A 118 -7.85 -9.96 4.41
N HIS A 119 -9.14 -10.01 4.74
CA HIS A 119 -9.96 -8.84 5.03
C HIS A 119 -11.01 -9.13 6.09
N LEU A 120 -11.72 -8.09 6.54
CA LEU A 120 -12.84 -8.25 7.45
C LEU A 120 -13.93 -9.09 6.81
N GLY A 121 -14.44 -10.09 7.53
CA GLY A 121 -15.61 -10.87 7.07
C GLY A 121 -16.88 -10.04 7.03
N GLU A 122 -17.84 -10.42 6.16
CA GLU A 122 -19.10 -9.73 5.95
C GLU A 122 -19.84 -9.42 7.28
N LYS A 123 -19.92 -10.40 8.19
CA LYS A 123 -20.58 -10.22 9.51
C LYS A 123 -19.97 -9.09 10.32
N GLU A 124 -18.64 -8.96 10.28
CA GLU A 124 -17.92 -7.91 10.99
C GLU A 124 -18.12 -6.54 10.33
N MET A 125 -18.11 -6.48 9.00
CA MET A 125 -18.40 -5.26 8.25
C MET A 125 -19.81 -4.76 8.52
N LEU A 126 -20.81 -5.67 8.53
CA LEU A 126 -22.20 -5.35 8.89
C LEU A 126 -22.32 -4.85 10.33
N ARG A 127 -21.59 -5.46 11.29
CA ARG A 127 -21.54 -5.00 12.68
C ARG A 127 -20.98 -3.59 12.82
N ARG A 128 -20.08 -3.20 11.92
CA ARG A 128 -19.50 -1.85 11.81
C ARG A 128 -20.37 -0.90 11.00
N GLU A 129 -21.57 -1.30 10.64
CA GLU A 129 -22.57 -0.50 9.89
C GLU A 129 -22.07 -0.05 8.50
N TRP A 130 -21.18 -0.85 7.86
CA TRP A 130 -20.75 -0.54 6.50
C TRP A 130 -21.91 -0.72 5.51
N ASN A 131 -21.89 0.08 4.44
CA ASN A 131 -22.88 -0.01 3.38
C ASN A 131 -22.85 -1.40 2.72
N LYS A 132 -24.01 -2.03 2.54
CA LYS A 132 -24.13 -3.38 1.96
C LYS A 132 -23.60 -3.45 0.53
N ASP A 133 -23.84 -2.42 -0.29
CA ASP A 133 -23.34 -2.38 -1.66
C ASP A 133 -21.81 -2.34 -1.69
N TYR A 134 -21.21 -1.64 -0.71
CA TYR A 134 -19.77 -1.63 -0.52
C TYR A 134 -19.25 -3.02 -0.10
N ILE A 135 -19.92 -3.69 0.84
CA ILE A 135 -19.54 -5.03 1.29
C ILE A 135 -19.58 -6.04 0.13
N HIS A 136 -20.59 -5.98 -0.73
CA HIS A 136 -20.73 -6.88 -1.89
C HIS A 136 -19.65 -6.69 -2.97
N LEU A 137 -18.89 -5.59 -2.93
CA LEU A 137 -17.77 -5.37 -3.85
C LEU A 137 -16.46 -6.00 -3.39
N HIS A 138 -16.38 -6.47 -2.13
CA HIS A 138 -15.20 -7.21 -1.67
C HIS A 138 -15.07 -8.51 -2.47
N GLU A 139 -13.83 -8.85 -2.79
CA GLU A 139 -13.49 -10.06 -3.57
C GLU A 139 -14.08 -10.11 -5.00
N TYR A 140 -14.66 -9.01 -5.51
CA TYR A 140 -15.41 -9.00 -6.78
C TYR A 140 -14.66 -9.64 -7.95
N PHE A 141 -13.35 -9.40 -8.08
CA PHE A 141 -12.51 -9.97 -9.13
C PHE A 141 -11.82 -11.27 -8.75
N SER A 142 -11.82 -11.66 -7.47
CA SER A 142 -11.01 -12.77 -6.98
C SER A 142 -11.81 -13.95 -6.43
N ASN A 143 -13.10 -13.80 -6.16
CA ASN A 143 -13.93 -14.78 -5.45
C ASN A 143 -14.15 -16.12 -6.18
N LYS A 144 -13.86 -16.20 -7.49
CA LYS A 144 -14.03 -17.43 -8.29
C LYS A 144 -12.69 -18.09 -8.66
N ASN A 145 -11.57 -17.57 -8.19
CA ASN A 145 -10.26 -18.08 -8.54
C ASN A 145 -9.80 -19.13 -7.51
N GLU A 146 -9.68 -20.39 -7.92
CA GLU A 146 -9.29 -21.51 -7.04
C GLU A 146 -7.87 -21.41 -6.47
N LYS A 147 -7.00 -20.58 -7.05
CA LYS A 147 -5.66 -20.32 -6.52
C LYS A 147 -5.65 -19.33 -5.34
N ILE A 148 -6.81 -18.68 -5.08
CA ILE A 148 -6.94 -17.66 -4.07
C ILE A 148 -7.71 -18.19 -2.87
N THR A 149 -7.08 -18.15 -1.70
CA THR A 149 -7.73 -18.46 -0.44
C THR A 149 -8.10 -17.16 0.27
N HIS A 150 -9.40 -16.87 0.38
CA HIS A 150 -9.92 -15.74 1.11
C HIS A 150 -9.96 -16.04 2.61
N LEU A 151 -9.29 -15.23 3.41
CA LEU A 151 -9.21 -15.30 4.86
C LEU A 151 -10.01 -14.13 5.46
N HIS A 152 -10.83 -14.41 6.46
CA HIS A 152 -11.69 -13.40 7.05
C HIS A 152 -11.32 -13.14 8.50
N GLY A 153 -10.96 -11.90 8.82
CA GLY A 153 -10.59 -11.46 10.15
C GLY A 153 -10.04 -10.03 10.18
N ASP A 154 -9.97 -9.47 11.37
CA ASP A 154 -9.26 -8.22 11.62
C ASP A 154 -7.77 -8.52 11.78
N SER A 155 -6.90 -7.91 10.97
CA SER A 155 -5.45 -8.16 11.00
C SER A 155 -4.81 -7.94 12.38
N ARG A 156 -5.43 -7.10 13.21
CA ARG A 156 -4.97 -6.85 14.59
C ARG A 156 -5.14 -8.04 15.51
N THR A 157 -6.06 -8.96 15.20
CA THR A 157 -6.42 -10.12 16.04
C THR A 157 -6.38 -11.45 15.30
N PHE A 158 -6.12 -11.43 13.98
CA PHE A 158 -6.03 -12.62 13.16
C PHE A 158 -4.81 -13.48 13.56
N ASP A 159 -5.01 -14.80 13.60
CA ASP A 159 -3.92 -15.73 13.85
C ASP A 159 -3.11 -15.99 12.58
N PHE A 160 -1.99 -15.28 12.46
CA PHE A 160 -1.03 -15.47 11.35
C PHE A 160 -0.12 -16.71 11.56
N GLY A 161 -0.16 -17.35 12.71
CA GLY A 161 0.73 -18.49 13.05
C GLY A 161 0.82 -19.59 11.99
N PRO A 162 -0.30 -20.03 11.38
CA PRO A 162 -0.29 -21.03 10.32
C PRO A 162 0.50 -20.64 9.07
N PHE A 163 0.76 -19.34 8.85
CA PHE A 163 1.40 -18.77 7.66
C PHE A 163 2.84 -18.29 7.90
N TYR A 164 3.31 -18.25 9.14
CA TYR A 164 4.67 -17.80 9.45
C TYR A 164 5.74 -18.64 8.76
N GLY A 165 6.72 -17.95 8.18
CA GLY A 165 7.84 -18.56 7.46
C GLY A 165 7.47 -19.25 6.15
N LYS A 166 6.36 -18.86 5.50
CA LYS A 166 5.84 -19.58 4.32
C LYS A 166 5.64 -18.71 3.07
N MET A 167 5.74 -17.38 3.18
CA MET A 167 5.39 -16.48 2.08
C MET A 167 6.63 -15.96 1.36
N ASP A 168 6.59 -15.96 0.04
CA ASP A 168 7.65 -15.42 -0.80
C ASP A 168 7.45 -13.93 -1.05
N LEU A 169 6.20 -13.49 -1.18
CA LEU A 169 5.84 -12.08 -1.33
C LEU A 169 4.65 -11.75 -0.42
N VAL A 170 4.76 -10.64 0.32
CA VAL A 170 3.68 -10.12 1.16
C VAL A 170 3.31 -8.73 0.69
N PHE A 171 2.02 -8.43 0.58
CA PHE A 171 1.49 -7.10 0.30
C PHE A 171 0.67 -6.60 1.48
N VAL A 172 0.98 -5.42 1.97
CA VAL A 172 0.28 -4.77 3.09
C VAL A 172 -0.49 -3.58 2.54
N ASP A 173 -1.80 -3.72 2.44
CA ASP A 173 -2.75 -2.75 1.88
C ASP A 173 -4.08 -2.77 2.66
N GLY A 174 -3.99 -2.81 3.99
CA GLY A 174 -5.15 -2.92 4.87
C GLY A 174 -5.59 -1.58 5.46
N ASP A 175 -5.54 -1.48 6.77
CA ASP A 175 -5.88 -0.26 7.53
C ASP A 175 -4.72 0.75 7.46
N HIS A 176 -5.05 2.04 7.39
CA HIS A 176 -4.07 3.13 7.26
C HIS A 176 -3.76 3.82 8.60
N HIS A 177 -4.22 3.27 9.73
CA HIS A 177 -3.88 3.78 11.05
C HIS A 177 -2.46 3.34 11.45
N PHE A 178 -1.71 4.27 12.04
CA PHE A 178 -0.30 4.07 12.38
C PHE A 178 -0.03 2.75 13.11
N ASP A 179 -0.74 2.48 14.23
CA ASP A 179 -0.52 1.29 15.06
C ASP A 179 -0.84 -0.01 14.32
N THR A 180 -1.86 0.00 13.45
CA THR A 180 -2.24 -1.16 12.64
C THR A 180 -1.14 -1.47 11.62
N ILE A 181 -0.64 -0.45 10.91
CA ILE A 181 0.45 -0.65 9.94
C ILE A 181 1.72 -1.15 10.62
N VAL A 182 2.05 -0.65 11.82
CA VAL A 182 3.20 -1.15 12.62
C VAL A 182 3.02 -2.64 12.90
N GLN A 183 1.83 -3.05 13.32
CA GLN A 183 1.54 -4.46 13.64
C GLN A 183 1.54 -5.33 12.38
N ASP A 184 0.90 -4.89 11.30
CA ASP A 184 0.85 -5.61 10.04
C ASP A 184 2.25 -5.76 9.43
N THR A 185 3.09 -4.73 9.53
CA THR A 185 4.50 -4.79 9.14
C THR A 185 5.27 -5.85 9.95
N ARG A 186 5.09 -5.89 11.28
CA ARG A 186 5.72 -6.92 12.12
C ARG A 186 5.26 -8.33 11.76
N ASN A 187 3.99 -8.51 11.44
CA ASN A 187 3.46 -9.78 10.99
C ASN A 187 3.98 -10.13 9.60
N ALA A 188 4.04 -9.17 8.67
CA ALA A 188 4.59 -9.36 7.33
C ALA A 188 6.02 -9.92 7.37
N PHE A 189 6.90 -9.39 8.23
CA PHE A 189 8.25 -9.95 8.40
C PHE A 189 8.27 -11.39 8.94
N LYS A 190 7.32 -11.76 9.81
CA LYS A 190 7.20 -13.14 10.30
C LYS A 190 6.66 -14.11 9.23
N LEU A 191 5.89 -13.60 8.28
CA LEU A 191 5.35 -14.38 7.16
C LEU A 191 6.43 -14.81 6.17
N LEU A 192 7.53 -14.06 6.03
CA LEU A 192 8.58 -14.30 5.04
C LEU A 192 9.17 -15.70 5.19
N ARG A 193 9.24 -16.43 4.06
CA ARG A 193 9.75 -17.81 3.99
C ARG A 193 11.26 -17.89 4.21
N ASN A 194 11.99 -16.95 3.65
CA ASN A 194 13.46 -16.96 3.66
C ASN A 194 14.01 -15.54 3.42
N GLU A 195 15.32 -15.45 3.28
CA GLU A 195 16.05 -14.19 3.08
C GLU A 195 15.79 -13.50 1.73
N ASN A 196 15.24 -14.21 0.73
CA ASN A 196 14.92 -13.64 -0.59
C ASN A 196 13.46 -13.16 -0.69
N ALA A 197 12.64 -13.45 0.32
CA ALA A 197 11.24 -13.05 0.34
C ALA A 197 11.10 -11.54 0.56
N MET A 198 10.04 -10.96 -0.02
CA MET A 198 9.86 -9.51 -0.09
C MET A 198 8.54 -9.07 0.51
N ILE A 199 8.49 -7.80 0.89
CA ILE A 199 7.26 -7.13 1.35
C ILE A 199 7.07 -5.87 0.52
N VAL A 200 5.82 -5.59 0.13
CA VAL A 200 5.39 -4.34 -0.48
C VAL A 200 4.32 -3.72 0.41
N TRP A 201 4.41 -2.44 0.68
CA TRP A 201 3.39 -1.64 1.36
C TRP A 201 2.78 -0.67 0.38
N HIS A 202 1.46 -0.64 0.32
CA HIS A 202 0.71 0.37 -0.41
C HIS A 202 0.63 1.69 0.39
N ASP A 203 0.13 2.73 -0.24
CA ASP A 203 -0.14 4.03 0.39
C ASP A 203 1.08 4.76 1.00
N TYR A 204 2.31 4.39 0.62
CA TYR A 204 3.49 5.16 0.99
C TYR A 204 3.42 6.61 0.49
N GLY A 205 2.70 6.86 -0.61
CA GLY A 205 2.33 8.17 -1.12
C GLY A 205 0.83 8.26 -1.47
N ASN A 206 0.26 9.48 -1.47
CA ASN A 206 -1.06 9.73 -2.07
C ASN A 206 -0.97 9.85 -3.59
N GLN A 207 0.22 10.16 -4.08
CA GLN A 207 0.62 10.23 -5.48
C GLN A 207 2.05 9.72 -5.60
N PRO A 208 2.51 9.29 -6.79
CA PRO A 208 3.86 8.74 -6.95
C PRO A 208 5.01 9.64 -6.50
N GLU A 209 4.80 10.94 -6.42
CA GLU A 209 5.81 11.92 -6.00
C GLU A 209 5.59 12.47 -4.56
N ASP A 210 4.61 11.94 -3.83
CA ASP A 210 4.26 12.37 -2.47
C ASP A 210 4.68 11.33 -1.43
N ILE A 211 4.76 11.73 -0.16
CA ILE A 211 5.07 10.85 0.97
C ILE A 211 4.00 11.03 2.04
N ARG A 212 3.36 9.93 2.41
CA ARG A 212 2.53 9.86 3.62
C ARG A 212 3.43 9.53 4.80
N TRP A 213 3.85 10.55 5.52
CA TRP A 213 4.86 10.42 6.58
C TRP A 213 4.42 9.50 7.72
N ASN A 214 3.14 9.46 8.04
CA ASN A 214 2.58 8.51 9.02
C ASN A 214 2.78 7.06 8.57
N ILE A 215 2.57 6.77 7.29
CA ILE A 215 2.78 5.43 6.71
C ILE A 215 4.28 5.09 6.69
N ALA A 216 5.10 6.01 6.18
CA ALA A 216 6.57 5.84 6.15
C ALA A 216 7.14 5.57 7.55
N HIS A 217 6.67 6.31 8.56
CA HIS A 217 7.08 6.12 9.95
C HIS A 217 6.61 4.77 10.49
N ALA A 218 5.35 4.36 10.23
CA ALA A 218 4.81 3.08 10.69
C ALA A 218 5.57 1.88 10.08
N ILE A 219 5.90 1.95 8.79
CA ILE A 219 6.72 0.93 8.11
C ILE A 219 8.08 0.81 8.81
N LEU A 220 8.78 1.93 9.05
CA LEU A 220 10.08 1.96 9.71
C LEU A 220 10.01 1.43 11.15
N GLU A 221 8.95 1.79 11.90
CA GLU A 221 8.75 1.35 13.29
C GLU A 221 8.43 -0.15 13.39
N GLY A 222 7.66 -0.67 12.44
CA GLY A 222 7.35 -2.10 12.36
C GLY A 222 8.51 -2.97 11.84
N THR A 223 9.46 -2.37 11.10
CA THR A 223 10.57 -3.09 10.49
C THR A 223 11.70 -3.36 11.49
N PRO A 224 12.23 -4.60 11.57
CA PRO A 224 13.42 -4.90 12.36
C PRO A 224 14.60 -3.98 11.99
N ALA A 225 15.34 -3.52 12.99
CA ALA A 225 16.36 -2.48 12.81
C ALA A 225 17.44 -2.86 11.77
N ASP A 226 17.84 -4.13 11.74
CA ASP A 226 18.81 -4.69 10.80
C ASP A 226 18.29 -4.82 9.35
N LYS A 227 16.97 -4.69 9.13
CA LYS A 227 16.32 -4.76 7.82
C LYS A 227 16.01 -3.39 7.21
N ARG A 228 16.07 -2.31 7.99
CA ARG A 228 15.68 -0.96 7.55
C ARG A 228 16.49 -0.44 6.37
N SER A 229 17.74 -0.85 6.23
CA SER A 229 18.61 -0.47 5.10
C SER A 229 18.15 -1.05 3.75
N SER A 230 17.25 -2.03 3.76
CA SER A 230 16.67 -2.65 2.56
C SER A 230 15.23 -2.17 2.29
N LEU A 231 14.81 -1.07 2.89
CA LEU A 231 13.53 -0.41 2.62
C LEU A 231 13.71 0.68 1.57
N PHE A 232 12.87 0.66 0.56
CA PHE A 232 12.90 1.61 -0.56
C PHE A 232 11.49 2.09 -0.91
N ALA A 233 11.38 3.35 -1.33
CA ALA A 233 10.24 3.80 -2.12
C ALA A 233 10.43 3.32 -3.57
N ILE A 234 9.33 3.05 -4.28
CA ILE A 234 9.41 2.63 -5.69
C ILE A 234 8.83 3.74 -6.57
N SER A 235 9.62 4.19 -7.53
CA SER A 235 9.20 5.25 -8.44
C SER A 235 7.95 4.86 -9.23
N HIS A 236 7.14 5.85 -9.64
CA HIS A 236 5.92 5.65 -10.44
C HIS A 236 4.82 4.82 -9.77
N THR A 237 4.94 4.53 -8.47
CA THR A 237 3.98 3.76 -7.68
C THR A 237 3.60 4.51 -6.40
N LEU A 238 2.58 4.02 -5.71
CA LEU A 238 2.23 4.46 -4.35
C LEU A 238 2.91 3.59 -3.28
N CYS A 239 3.89 2.78 -3.67
CA CYS A 239 4.42 1.71 -2.83
C CYS A 239 5.80 2.03 -2.24
N ALA A 240 6.03 1.45 -1.04
CA ALA A 240 7.35 1.13 -0.52
C ALA A 240 7.58 -0.38 -0.57
N ALA A 241 8.83 -0.82 -0.60
CA ALA A 241 9.17 -2.23 -0.63
C ALA A 241 10.39 -2.56 0.25
N PHE A 242 10.38 -3.75 0.85
CA PHE A 242 11.55 -4.41 1.40
C PHE A 242 12.14 -5.30 0.31
N LEU A 243 13.34 -4.93 -0.16
CA LEU A 243 14.09 -5.62 -1.22
C LEU A 243 15.39 -6.16 -0.62
N PRO A 244 15.49 -7.47 -0.36
CA PRO A 244 16.64 -8.06 0.34
C PRO A 244 17.86 -8.27 -0.57
N PHE A 245 17.85 -7.74 -1.79
CA PHE A 245 18.94 -7.81 -2.75
C PHE A 245 19.50 -6.42 -3.07
N LYS A 246 20.68 -6.39 -3.63
CA LYS A 246 21.34 -5.13 -3.99
C LYS A 246 20.59 -4.44 -5.14
N VAL A 247 20.19 -3.19 -4.91
CA VAL A 247 19.55 -2.31 -5.89
C VAL A 247 20.28 -0.97 -5.93
N GLU A 248 20.24 -0.31 -7.07
CA GLU A 248 20.61 1.09 -7.16
C GLU A 248 19.45 1.95 -6.68
N SER A 249 19.73 2.91 -5.81
CA SER A 249 18.75 3.82 -5.28
C SER A 249 19.26 5.24 -5.22
N VAL A 250 18.35 6.19 -5.31
CA VAL A 250 18.65 7.62 -5.28
C VAL A 250 17.80 8.32 -4.24
N ASN A 251 18.21 9.49 -3.80
CA ASN A 251 17.30 10.37 -3.05
C ASN A 251 16.22 10.89 -3.98
N ARG A 252 14.98 10.80 -3.52
CA ARG A 252 13.81 11.29 -4.25
C ARG A 252 13.99 12.74 -4.64
N LYS A 253 13.66 13.06 -5.91
CA LYS A 253 13.68 14.41 -6.46
C LYS A 253 12.29 14.83 -6.90
N TYR A 254 11.92 16.07 -6.64
CA TYR A 254 10.67 16.68 -7.10
C TYR A 254 10.95 18.05 -7.74
N PRO A 255 10.35 18.39 -8.89
CA PRO A 255 9.57 17.50 -9.76
C PRO A 255 10.46 16.50 -10.51
N ARG A 256 9.87 15.37 -10.93
CA ARG A 256 10.56 14.36 -11.74
C ARG A 256 10.44 14.69 -13.23
N VAL A 257 11.48 14.41 -13.98
CA VAL A 257 11.43 14.42 -15.45
C VAL A 257 10.74 13.12 -15.91
N PRO A 258 9.68 13.18 -16.76
CA PRO A 258 8.94 12.00 -17.21
C PRO A 258 9.67 11.25 -18.34
N ASP A 259 10.87 10.78 -18.06
CA ASP A 259 11.73 10.02 -18.96
C ASP A 259 12.52 9.00 -18.13
N PRO A 260 12.28 7.69 -18.29
CA PRO A 260 11.32 7.03 -19.19
C PRO A 260 9.84 7.20 -18.80
N TYR A 261 8.92 6.82 -19.70
CA TYR A 261 7.46 6.88 -19.52
C TYR A 261 6.79 5.55 -19.89
N PHE A 262 5.58 5.32 -19.39
CA PHE A 262 4.78 4.14 -19.72
C PHE A 262 3.94 4.37 -20.97
N SER A 263 3.86 3.35 -21.84
CA SER A 263 2.81 3.23 -22.86
C SER A 263 1.72 2.30 -22.36
N ILE A 264 0.46 2.72 -22.41
CA ILE A 264 -0.67 1.97 -21.86
C ILE A 264 -1.68 1.66 -22.96
N GLU A 265 -2.07 0.40 -23.10
CA GLU A 265 -3.17 -0.04 -23.95
C GLU A 265 -4.38 -0.40 -23.09
N LEU A 266 -5.56 0.12 -23.43
CA LEU A 266 -6.80 -0.14 -22.69
C LEU A 266 -7.74 -1.02 -23.51
N LYS A 267 -8.14 -2.17 -22.93
CA LYS A 267 -9.14 -3.08 -23.53
C LYS A 267 -10.33 -3.23 -22.58
N LYS A 268 -11.54 -2.93 -23.06
CA LYS A 268 -12.77 -3.23 -22.33
C LYS A 268 -13.02 -4.73 -22.32
N LYS A 269 -13.21 -5.30 -21.13
CA LYS A 269 -13.69 -6.67 -20.92
C LYS A 269 -14.91 -6.68 -20.01
N SER A 270 -15.68 -7.75 -20.04
CA SER A 270 -16.82 -8.03 -19.13
C SER A 270 -16.53 -9.31 -18.37
N ILE A 271 -17.00 -9.38 -17.12
CA ILE A 271 -16.91 -10.55 -16.25
C ILE A 271 -17.99 -11.56 -16.63
#